data_a9dee2d340d564332c3d8b3ce04bc33a
#
_entry.id   a9dee2d340d564332c3d8b3ce04bc33a
#
_cell.length_a   1.000
_cell.length_b   1.000
_cell.length_c   1.000
_cell.angle_alpha   90.00
_cell.angle_beta   90.00
_cell.angle_gamma   90.00
#
_symmetry.space_group_name_H-M   'P 1'
#
loop_
_entity.id
_entity.type
_entity.pdbx_description
1 polymer ?
#
loop_
_entity_poly.entity_id
_entity_poly.type
_entity_poly.pdbx_seq_one_letter_code
_entity_poly.pdbx_strand_id
1 'polypeptide(L)'
;METNRPDDLVFSDFERINREKDFHDQQALSRLHAFSSPENYLFTDEQYLSHESWVRTAVLKLGDLKGKRVLDLGCGHGMASVLFARQGASVTALDVSPGYLAEAKNRAFANGLQVNVLAACAELLPFADNSFDLIWGNAILHHLNLDFAPREILRVLVPHGKAVFCEPVSFSVLSRLIRSFMSLTVIKKHTFDEESLTWATLLTLKQIVPNLTWEGNQFLGSIPRLLRLPWLNGFFDHADHLFCRNFFCYNRLCRYAILEFQKPS
;
A
#
# COMPACT_ATOMS: atom_id res chain seq x y z
N MET A 1 -12.25 -8.00 22.99
CA MET A 1 -11.33 -7.16 22.19
C MET A 1 -11.23 -5.83 22.92
N GLU A 2 -10.05 -5.49 23.42
CA GLU A 2 -9.82 -4.14 23.97
C GLU A 2 -9.97 -3.15 22.82
N THR A 3 -10.81 -2.15 23.03
CA THR A 3 -10.98 -1.05 22.06
C THR A 3 -9.78 -0.14 22.15
N ASN A 4 -9.05 0.07 21.04
CA ASN A 4 -8.03 1.11 20.97
C ASN A 4 -8.66 2.44 21.40
N ARG A 5 -8.07 3.08 22.40
CA ARG A 5 -8.46 4.42 22.82
C ARG A 5 -7.45 5.43 22.27
N PRO A 6 -7.87 6.66 21.97
CA PRO A 6 -6.93 7.72 21.57
C PRO A 6 -5.79 7.91 22.59
N ASP A 7 -6.05 7.63 23.87
CA ASP A 7 -5.08 7.76 24.98
C ASP A 7 -4.00 6.68 24.97
N ASP A 8 -4.17 5.60 24.18
CA ASP A 8 -3.19 4.50 24.08
C ASP A 8 -2.04 4.85 23.10
N LEU A 9 -2.21 5.86 22.23
CA LEU A 9 -1.14 6.37 21.38
C LEU A 9 -0.19 7.25 22.20
N VAL A 10 1.09 6.91 22.18
CA VAL A 10 2.11 7.66 22.92
C VAL A 10 2.67 8.82 22.10
N PHE A 11 3.36 9.76 22.75
CA PHE A 11 3.89 10.97 22.14
C PHE A 11 4.78 10.69 20.91
N SER A 12 5.57 9.59 20.95
CA SER A 12 6.40 9.16 19.82
C SER A 12 5.60 8.80 18.55
N ASP A 13 4.38 8.27 18.71
CA ASP A 13 3.50 7.98 17.55
C ASP A 13 3.05 9.27 16.87
N PHE A 14 2.68 10.30 17.64
CA PHE A 14 2.31 11.59 17.08
C PHE A 14 3.48 12.28 16.37
N GLU A 15 4.69 12.18 16.92
CA GLU A 15 5.89 12.72 16.26
C GLU A 15 6.18 11.99 14.96
N ARG A 16 6.07 10.66 14.92
CA ARG A 16 6.23 9.86 13.71
C ARG A 16 5.20 10.25 12.65
N ILE A 17 3.92 10.29 13.01
CA ILE A 17 2.81 10.67 12.10
C ILE A 17 3.04 12.08 11.54
N ASN A 18 3.48 13.04 12.34
CA ASN A 18 3.77 14.40 11.88
C ASN A 18 4.96 14.45 10.92
N ARG A 19 6.04 13.70 11.17
CA ARG A 19 7.18 13.60 10.26
C ARG A 19 6.77 13.01 8.89
N GLU A 20 5.98 11.94 8.90
CA GLU A 20 5.43 11.33 7.67
C GLU A 20 4.56 12.32 6.90
N LYS A 21 3.65 12.99 7.59
CA LYS A 21 2.80 14.03 7.00
C LYS A 21 3.62 15.12 6.33
N ASP A 22 4.60 15.70 7.04
CA ASP A 22 5.42 16.81 6.52
C ASP A 22 6.27 16.35 5.32
N PHE A 23 6.81 15.14 5.36
CA PHE A 23 7.57 14.56 4.26
C PHE A 23 6.69 14.39 3.00
N HIS A 24 5.50 13.82 3.14
CA HIS A 24 4.59 13.61 2.03
C HIS A 24 3.98 14.91 1.50
N ASP A 25 3.72 15.89 2.36
CA ASP A 25 3.30 17.23 1.93
C ASP A 25 4.40 17.90 1.08
N GLN A 26 5.68 17.80 1.46
CA GLN A 26 6.79 18.29 0.66
C GLN A 26 6.91 17.56 -0.69
N GLN A 27 6.69 16.25 -0.73
CA GLN A 27 6.64 15.50 -1.97
C GLN A 27 5.50 15.97 -2.88
N ALA A 28 4.30 16.16 -2.35
CA ALA A 28 3.17 16.69 -3.10
C ALA A 28 3.48 18.09 -3.67
N LEU A 29 4.03 18.99 -2.84
CA LEU A 29 4.45 20.32 -3.28
C LEU A 29 5.49 20.28 -4.41
N SER A 30 6.47 19.37 -4.34
CA SER A 30 7.50 19.23 -5.37
C SER A 30 6.96 18.82 -6.74
N ARG A 31 5.76 18.24 -6.78
CA ARG A 31 5.08 17.78 -8.00
C ARG A 31 4.05 18.76 -8.56
N LEU A 32 3.72 19.83 -7.85
CA LEU A 32 2.71 20.80 -8.30
C LEU A 32 2.98 21.32 -9.71
N HIS A 33 4.23 21.55 -10.09
CA HIS A 33 4.58 22.00 -11.44
C HIS A 33 4.28 20.94 -12.51
N ALA A 34 4.46 19.66 -12.20
CA ALA A 34 4.18 18.56 -13.10
C ALA A 34 2.66 18.34 -13.30
N PHE A 35 1.85 18.76 -12.32
CA PHE A 35 0.39 18.64 -12.30
C PHE A 35 -0.30 20.01 -12.44
N SER A 36 0.26 20.89 -13.27
CA SER A 36 -0.24 22.24 -13.51
C SER A 36 -1.53 22.30 -14.36
N SER A 37 -1.86 21.23 -15.07
CA SER A 37 -3.09 21.14 -15.88
C SER A 37 -3.89 19.87 -15.57
N PRO A 38 -5.23 19.87 -15.75
CA PRO A 38 -6.09 18.71 -15.49
C PRO A 38 -5.68 17.46 -16.27
N GLU A 39 -5.14 17.61 -17.49
CA GLU A 39 -4.72 16.51 -18.35
C GLU A 39 -3.60 15.68 -17.71
N ASN A 40 -2.77 16.29 -16.88
CA ASN A 40 -1.66 15.63 -16.19
C ASN A 40 -2.13 14.64 -15.10
N TYR A 41 -3.40 14.73 -14.69
CA TYR A 41 -4.02 13.78 -13.76
C TYR A 41 -4.67 12.59 -14.47
N LEU A 42 -4.83 12.65 -15.80
CA LEU A 42 -5.45 11.56 -16.56
C LEU A 42 -4.50 10.37 -16.65
N PHE A 43 -5.07 9.19 -16.55
CA PHE A 43 -4.37 7.93 -16.76
C PHE A 43 -5.36 6.82 -17.13
N THR A 44 -4.87 5.76 -17.77
CA THR A 44 -5.64 4.55 -18.04
C THR A 44 -5.46 3.53 -16.90
N ASP A 45 -6.43 2.63 -16.74
CA ASP A 45 -6.32 1.54 -15.77
C ASP A 45 -5.07 0.70 -16.03
N GLU A 46 -4.73 0.47 -17.32
CA GLU A 46 -3.53 -0.27 -17.71
C GLU A 46 -2.24 0.40 -17.23
N GLN A 47 -2.15 1.73 -17.29
CA GLN A 47 -0.99 2.47 -16.80
C GLN A 47 -0.79 2.27 -15.27
N TYR A 48 -1.86 2.17 -14.50
CA TYR A 48 -1.75 1.86 -13.08
C TYR A 48 -1.46 0.36 -12.83
N LEU A 49 -2.20 -0.53 -13.48
CA LEU A 49 -2.08 -1.98 -13.29
C LEU A 49 -0.75 -2.56 -13.76
N SER A 50 -0.08 -1.89 -14.71
CA SER A 50 1.25 -2.29 -15.22
C SER A 50 2.40 -1.50 -14.59
N HIS A 51 2.11 -0.56 -13.69
CA HIS A 51 3.11 0.30 -13.05
C HIS A 51 4.20 -0.52 -12.35
N GLU A 52 3.78 -1.57 -11.64
CA GLU A 52 4.65 -2.58 -11.06
C GLU A 52 4.05 -3.97 -11.27
N SER A 53 4.89 -4.99 -11.34
CA SER A 53 4.49 -6.36 -11.72
C SER A 53 3.46 -6.99 -10.79
N TRP A 54 3.41 -6.57 -9.53
CA TRP A 54 2.48 -7.13 -8.52
C TRP A 54 1.13 -6.40 -8.44
N VAL A 55 1.02 -5.16 -8.92
CA VAL A 55 -0.19 -4.33 -8.72
C VAL A 55 -1.43 -5.01 -9.28
N ARG A 56 -1.37 -5.51 -10.50
CA ARG A 56 -2.48 -6.23 -11.13
C ARG A 56 -2.91 -7.45 -10.31
N THR A 57 -1.95 -8.28 -9.89
CA THR A 57 -2.22 -9.47 -9.06
C THR A 57 -2.87 -9.10 -7.74
N ALA A 58 -2.38 -8.05 -7.09
CA ALA A 58 -2.91 -7.58 -5.83
C ALA A 58 -4.34 -7.02 -5.97
N VAL A 59 -4.61 -6.22 -7.01
CA VAL A 59 -5.95 -5.71 -7.30
C VAL A 59 -6.94 -6.85 -7.56
N LEU A 60 -6.53 -7.88 -8.31
CA LEU A 60 -7.37 -9.06 -8.56
C LEU A 60 -7.73 -9.82 -7.27
N LYS A 61 -6.87 -9.78 -6.23
CA LYS A 61 -7.17 -10.39 -4.93
C LYS A 61 -8.32 -9.69 -4.18
N LEU A 62 -8.60 -8.42 -4.46
CA LEU A 62 -9.78 -7.73 -3.91
C LEU A 62 -11.10 -8.36 -4.42
N GLY A 63 -11.11 -8.90 -5.63
CA GLY A 63 -12.30 -9.46 -6.27
C GLY A 63 -13.20 -8.41 -6.92
N ASP A 64 -14.52 -8.63 -6.90
CA ASP A 64 -15.48 -7.69 -7.48
C ASP A 64 -15.62 -6.43 -6.61
N LEU A 65 -15.40 -5.27 -7.23
CA LEU A 65 -15.45 -3.96 -6.60
C LEU A 65 -16.81 -3.26 -6.76
N LYS A 66 -17.65 -3.72 -7.68
CA LYS A 66 -18.91 -3.06 -8.01
C LYS A 66 -19.85 -2.98 -6.80
N GLY A 67 -20.22 -1.75 -6.44
CA GLY A 67 -21.09 -1.49 -5.29
C GLY A 67 -20.44 -1.70 -3.92
N LYS A 68 -19.15 -2.01 -3.85
CA LYS A 68 -18.41 -2.19 -2.58
C LYS A 68 -17.96 -0.85 -2.00
N ARG A 69 -17.96 -0.78 -0.67
CA ARG A 69 -17.34 0.32 0.08
C ARG A 69 -15.87 -0.03 0.26
N VAL A 70 -15.00 0.76 -0.36
CA VAL A 70 -13.55 0.52 -0.38
C VAL A 70 -12.84 1.64 0.36
N LEU A 71 -11.99 1.28 1.33
CA LEU A 71 -11.03 2.19 1.94
C LEU A 71 -9.67 2.02 1.21
N ASP A 72 -9.21 3.09 0.58
CA ASP A 72 -7.83 3.22 0.07
C ASP A 72 -7.00 3.87 1.18
N LEU A 73 -6.30 3.03 1.95
CA LEU A 73 -5.54 3.39 3.16
C LEU A 73 -4.12 3.81 2.78
N GLY A 74 -3.74 5.05 3.08
CA GLY A 74 -2.50 5.63 2.56
C GLY A 74 -2.59 5.84 1.05
N CYS A 75 -3.64 6.54 0.60
CA CYS A 75 -3.99 6.63 -0.82
C CYS A 75 -2.95 7.40 -1.65
N GLY A 76 -2.05 8.15 -1.01
CA GLY A 76 -1.09 9.03 -1.67
C GLY A 76 -1.80 9.91 -2.70
N HIS A 77 -1.28 9.90 -3.93
CA HIS A 77 -1.84 10.71 -5.02
C HIS A 77 -3.08 10.12 -5.71
N GLY A 78 -3.72 9.05 -5.16
CA GLY A 78 -5.07 8.60 -5.50
C GLY A 78 -5.25 7.79 -6.79
N MET A 79 -4.21 7.16 -7.35
CA MET A 79 -4.36 6.35 -8.56
C MET A 79 -5.21 5.09 -8.30
N ALA A 80 -5.01 4.40 -7.18
CA ALA A 80 -5.82 3.25 -6.79
C ALA A 80 -7.28 3.66 -6.56
N SER A 81 -7.50 4.78 -5.86
CA SER A 81 -8.83 5.32 -5.62
C SER A 81 -9.62 5.54 -6.91
N VAL A 82 -8.98 6.12 -7.94
CA VAL A 82 -9.59 6.35 -9.26
C VAL A 82 -9.90 5.04 -9.97
N LEU A 83 -8.95 4.09 -9.97
CA LEU A 83 -9.19 2.76 -10.55
C LEU A 83 -10.42 2.09 -9.93
N PHE A 84 -10.50 2.07 -8.59
CA PHE A 84 -11.59 1.41 -7.87
C PHE A 84 -12.94 2.11 -8.12
N ALA A 85 -12.95 3.44 -8.17
CA ALA A 85 -14.16 4.20 -8.49
C ALA A 85 -14.64 3.93 -9.93
N ARG A 86 -13.73 3.79 -10.91
CA ARG A 86 -14.07 3.37 -12.29
C ARG A 86 -14.71 1.97 -12.34
N GLN A 87 -14.32 1.09 -11.44
CA GLN A 87 -14.89 -0.27 -11.31
C GLN A 87 -16.19 -0.29 -10.50
N GLY A 88 -16.72 0.89 -10.14
CA GLY A 88 -18.03 1.02 -9.50
C GLY A 88 -18.01 0.89 -7.98
N ALA A 89 -16.86 1.01 -7.32
CA ALA A 89 -16.76 1.08 -5.87
C ALA A 89 -17.16 2.47 -5.33
N SER A 90 -17.68 2.50 -4.10
CA SER A 90 -17.78 3.70 -3.28
C SER A 90 -16.46 3.85 -2.50
N VAL A 91 -15.59 4.76 -2.95
CA VAL A 91 -14.22 4.86 -2.44
C VAL A 91 -14.07 5.97 -1.41
N THR A 92 -13.45 5.65 -0.29
CA THR A 92 -12.88 6.62 0.66
C THR A 92 -11.36 6.52 0.60
N ALA A 93 -10.71 7.60 0.20
CA ALA A 93 -9.26 7.76 0.13
C ALA A 93 -8.78 8.43 1.42
N LEU A 94 -7.91 7.76 2.17
CA LEU A 94 -7.39 8.24 3.44
C LEU A 94 -5.87 8.38 3.36
N ASP A 95 -5.36 9.52 3.80
CA ASP A 95 -3.93 9.78 3.94
C ASP A 95 -3.69 10.78 5.07
N VAL A 96 -2.48 10.80 5.63
CA VAL A 96 -2.10 11.81 6.63
C VAL A 96 -1.73 13.14 5.99
N SER A 97 -1.36 13.15 4.70
CA SER A 97 -0.93 14.33 3.95
C SER A 97 -2.10 15.04 3.25
N PRO A 98 -2.47 16.26 3.69
CA PRO A 98 -3.42 17.09 2.95
C PRO A 98 -3.00 17.37 1.51
N GLY A 99 -1.68 17.46 1.25
CA GLY A 99 -1.13 17.65 -0.09
C GLY A 99 -1.46 16.49 -1.03
N TYR A 100 -1.28 15.26 -0.57
CA TYR A 100 -1.67 14.08 -1.32
C TYR A 100 -3.18 13.97 -1.52
N LEU A 101 -3.96 14.29 -0.49
CA LEU A 101 -5.43 14.27 -0.61
C LEU A 101 -5.94 15.29 -1.63
N ALA A 102 -5.34 16.48 -1.70
CA ALA A 102 -5.65 17.45 -2.74
C ALA A 102 -5.33 16.89 -4.13
N GLU A 103 -4.20 16.23 -4.29
CA GLU A 103 -3.80 15.59 -5.54
C GLU A 103 -4.75 14.45 -5.93
N ALA A 104 -5.12 13.58 -4.97
CA ALA A 104 -6.09 12.49 -5.17
C ALA A 104 -7.47 13.00 -5.59
N LYS A 105 -7.95 14.08 -4.94
CA LYS A 105 -9.21 14.74 -5.28
C LYS A 105 -9.18 15.33 -6.69
N ASN A 106 -8.11 16.03 -7.07
CA ASN A 106 -7.95 16.59 -8.41
C ASN A 106 -7.88 15.49 -9.46
N ARG A 107 -7.19 14.38 -9.16
CA ARG A 107 -7.12 13.22 -10.06
C ARG A 107 -8.49 12.60 -10.26
N ALA A 108 -9.27 12.37 -9.20
CA ALA A 108 -10.63 11.85 -9.31
C ALA A 108 -11.49 12.78 -10.17
N PHE A 109 -11.46 14.09 -9.90
CA PHE A 109 -12.22 15.08 -10.65
C PHE A 109 -11.84 15.12 -12.14
N ALA A 110 -10.54 15.14 -12.47
CA ALA A 110 -10.07 15.12 -13.86
C ALA A 110 -10.52 13.87 -14.63
N ASN A 111 -10.69 12.74 -13.93
CA ASN A 111 -11.18 11.49 -14.52
C ASN A 111 -12.72 11.35 -14.46
N GLY A 112 -13.47 12.42 -14.11
CA GLY A 112 -14.93 12.42 -14.07
C GLY A 112 -15.54 11.59 -12.95
N LEU A 113 -14.81 11.38 -11.86
CA LEU A 113 -15.19 10.51 -10.74
C LEU A 113 -15.31 11.30 -9.44
N GLN A 114 -16.06 10.72 -8.50
CA GLN A 114 -16.14 11.19 -7.13
C GLN A 114 -15.47 10.19 -6.19
N VAL A 115 -14.57 10.69 -5.36
CA VAL A 115 -13.88 9.95 -4.30
C VAL A 115 -13.97 10.78 -3.02
N ASN A 116 -14.38 10.16 -1.93
CA ASN A 116 -14.33 10.82 -0.63
C ASN A 116 -12.87 10.86 -0.16
N VAL A 117 -12.37 12.03 0.21
CA VAL A 117 -10.99 12.17 0.73
C VAL A 117 -11.05 12.58 2.20
N LEU A 118 -10.19 11.98 3.03
CA LEU A 118 -10.17 12.22 4.47
C LEU A 118 -8.74 12.19 5.01
N ALA A 119 -8.36 13.26 5.74
CA ALA A 119 -7.10 13.32 6.45
C ALA A 119 -7.24 12.64 7.81
N ALA A 120 -6.57 11.50 8.00
CA ALA A 120 -6.56 10.79 9.28
C ALA A 120 -5.36 9.82 9.35
N CYS A 121 -5.01 9.37 10.55
CA CYS A 121 -4.03 8.31 10.76
C CYS A 121 -4.70 6.93 10.78
N ALA A 122 -3.95 5.92 10.36
CA ALA A 122 -4.45 4.54 10.27
C ALA A 122 -4.55 3.84 11.62
N GLU A 123 -3.87 4.36 12.62
CA GLU A 123 -3.87 3.87 14.00
C GLU A 123 -5.13 4.25 14.78
N LEU A 124 -5.89 5.24 14.26
CA LEU A 124 -7.15 5.71 14.85
C LEU A 124 -8.09 6.13 13.72
N LEU A 125 -8.75 5.15 13.09
CA LEU A 125 -9.62 5.39 11.95
C LEU A 125 -10.95 6.02 12.40
N PRO A 126 -11.35 7.19 11.86
CA PRO A 126 -12.54 7.92 12.26
C PRO A 126 -13.82 7.35 11.62
N PHE A 127 -13.94 6.03 11.61
CA PHE A 127 -15.08 5.30 11.04
C PHE A 127 -15.71 4.39 12.10
N ALA A 128 -17.00 4.14 11.96
CA ALA A 128 -17.70 3.15 12.75
C ALA A 128 -17.20 1.72 12.42
N ASP A 129 -17.45 0.78 13.31
CA ASP A 129 -17.22 -0.63 13.07
C ASP A 129 -17.97 -1.08 11.81
N ASN A 130 -17.39 -1.99 11.04
CA ASN A 130 -18.03 -2.59 9.86
C ASN A 130 -18.42 -1.57 8.76
N SER A 131 -17.58 -0.55 8.56
CA SER A 131 -17.81 0.52 7.58
C SER A 131 -17.41 0.13 6.16
N PHE A 132 -16.48 -0.81 5.97
CA PHE A 132 -15.90 -1.13 4.67
C PHE A 132 -15.98 -2.61 4.34
N ASP A 133 -16.28 -2.91 3.08
CA ASP A 133 -16.28 -4.27 2.54
C ASP A 133 -14.87 -4.71 2.16
N LEU A 134 -14.05 -3.77 1.66
CA LEU A 134 -12.68 -3.98 1.21
C LEU A 134 -11.76 -2.85 1.70
N ILE A 135 -10.52 -3.22 2.01
CA ILE A 135 -9.44 -2.27 2.30
C ILE A 135 -8.26 -2.56 1.38
N TRP A 136 -7.74 -1.52 0.78
CA TRP A 136 -6.52 -1.53 -0.02
C TRP A 136 -5.44 -0.69 0.64
N GLY A 137 -4.19 -1.12 0.56
CA GLY A 137 -3.03 -0.31 0.91
C GLY A 137 -1.83 -0.67 0.03
N ASN A 138 -1.06 0.33 -0.35
CA ASN A 138 0.15 0.13 -1.13
C ASN A 138 1.31 0.91 -0.52
N ALA A 139 2.28 0.21 0.01
CA ALA A 139 3.44 0.77 0.71
C ALA A 139 3.02 1.67 1.90
N ILE A 140 2.16 1.15 2.77
CA ILE A 140 1.62 1.88 3.92
C ILE A 140 1.90 1.19 5.26
N LEU A 141 1.79 -0.16 5.35
CA LEU A 141 1.90 -0.86 6.64
C LEU A 141 3.24 -0.66 7.33
N HIS A 142 4.31 -0.50 6.56
CA HIS A 142 5.66 -0.28 7.11
C HIS A 142 5.88 1.11 7.70
N HIS A 143 4.94 2.04 7.50
CA HIS A 143 4.90 3.35 8.16
C HIS A 143 4.07 3.37 9.43
N LEU A 144 3.29 2.30 9.71
CA LEU A 144 2.29 2.28 10.77
C LEU A 144 2.80 1.61 12.04
N ASN A 145 2.22 2.02 13.17
CA ASN A 145 2.34 1.26 14.41
C ASN A 145 1.47 0.00 14.30
N LEU A 146 2.14 -1.17 14.22
CA LEU A 146 1.49 -2.45 13.98
C LEU A 146 0.80 -3.05 15.22
N ASP A 147 0.92 -2.43 16.37
CA ASP A 147 0.13 -2.79 17.55
C ASP A 147 -1.29 -2.21 17.46
N PHE A 148 -1.47 -1.10 16.76
CA PHE A 148 -2.75 -0.39 16.65
C PHE A 148 -3.40 -0.54 15.27
N ALA A 149 -2.72 -0.21 14.18
CA ALA A 149 -3.30 -0.13 12.86
C ALA A 149 -4.00 -1.42 12.39
N PRO A 150 -3.45 -2.65 12.59
CA PRO A 150 -4.14 -3.87 12.18
C PRO A 150 -5.46 -4.12 12.91
N ARG A 151 -5.57 -3.67 14.17
CA ARG A 151 -6.81 -3.77 14.97
C ARG A 151 -7.87 -2.82 14.43
N GLU A 152 -7.49 -1.59 14.08
CA GLU A 152 -8.37 -0.61 13.45
C GLU A 152 -8.84 -1.07 12.08
N ILE A 153 -7.94 -1.63 11.25
CA ILE A 153 -8.28 -2.22 9.96
C ILE A 153 -9.32 -3.34 10.15
N LEU A 154 -9.11 -4.26 11.08
CA LEU A 154 -10.09 -5.30 11.38
C LEU A 154 -11.40 -4.74 11.93
N ARG A 155 -11.36 -3.70 12.78
CA ARG A 155 -12.55 -3.08 13.37
C ARG A 155 -13.46 -2.52 12.28
N VAL A 156 -12.90 -1.75 11.33
CA VAL A 156 -13.68 -1.08 10.30
C VAL A 156 -14.10 -1.97 9.14
N LEU A 157 -13.49 -3.15 8.95
CA LEU A 157 -13.96 -4.16 8.00
C LEU A 157 -15.27 -4.80 8.46
N VAL A 158 -16.18 -5.08 7.54
CA VAL A 158 -17.35 -5.94 7.79
C VAL A 158 -16.91 -7.38 8.05
N PRO A 159 -17.73 -8.22 8.72
CA PRO A 159 -17.49 -9.66 8.76
C PRO A 159 -17.25 -10.21 7.33
N HIS A 160 -16.23 -11.03 7.17
CA HIS A 160 -15.76 -11.54 5.89
C HIS A 160 -15.23 -10.47 4.91
N GLY A 161 -15.16 -9.19 5.32
CA GLY A 161 -14.50 -8.14 4.55
C GLY A 161 -13.00 -8.43 4.40
N LYS A 162 -12.42 -8.01 3.29
CA LYS A 162 -11.06 -8.34 2.88
C LYS A 162 -10.16 -7.12 2.89
N ALA A 163 -8.91 -7.31 3.33
CA ALA A 163 -7.84 -6.35 3.19
C ALA A 163 -6.71 -6.92 2.33
N VAL A 164 -6.18 -6.11 1.42
CA VAL A 164 -5.04 -6.44 0.55
C VAL A 164 -4.03 -5.31 0.62
N PHE A 165 -2.78 -5.67 0.91
CA PHE A 165 -1.66 -4.73 1.01
C PHE A 165 -0.51 -5.17 0.12
N CYS A 166 0.17 -4.20 -0.49
CA CYS A 166 1.42 -4.41 -1.22
C CYS A 166 2.54 -3.71 -0.48
N GLU A 167 3.50 -4.47 0.06
CA GLU A 167 4.50 -3.90 0.95
C GLU A 167 5.93 -4.21 0.51
N PRO A 168 6.85 -3.25 0.66
CA PRO A 168 8.27 -3.53 0.59
C PRO A 168 8.67 -4.44 1.76
N VAL A 169 9.38 -5.52 1.47
CA VAL A 169 9.77 -6.51 2.48
C VAL A 169 11.27 -6.78 2.50
N SER A 170 11.79 -7.15 3.66
CA SER A 170 13.17 -7.53 3.88
C SER A 170 13.24 -8.76 4.79
N PHE A 171 12.80 -9.90 4.27
CA PHE A 171 12.65 -11.15 5.02
C PHE A 171 13.96 -11.92 5.25
N SER A 172 15.05 -11.57 4.55
CA SER A 172 16.35 -12.23 4.70
C SER A 172 17.50 -11.23 4.68
N VAL A 173 18.67 -11.64 5.17
CA VAL A 173 19.90 -10.83 5.08
C VAL A 173 20.23 -10.54 3.62
N LEU A 174 20.05 -11.53 2.73
CA LEU A 174 20.32 -11.36 1.30
C LEU A 174 19.37 -10.33 0.67
N SER A 175 18.08 -10.36 0.97
CA SER A 175 17.13 -9.34 0.46
C SER A 175 17.47 -7.94 0.97
N ARG A 176 17.96 -7.80 2.22
CA ARG A 176 18.45 -6.52 2.76
C ARG A 176 19.69 -6.02 2.03
N LEU A 177 20.66 -6.90 1.76
CA LEU A 177 21.88 -6.55 1.00
C LEU A 177 21.56 -6.12 -0.42
N ILE A 178 20.68 -6.84 -1.12
CA ILE A 178 20.23 -6.50 -2.47
C ILE A 178 19.55 -5.12 -2.46
N ARG A 179 18.66 -4.84 -1.51
CA ARG A 179 18.00 -3.55 -1.37
C ARG A 179 19.00 -2.42 -1.09
N SER A 180 19.92 -2.62 -0.14
CA SER A 180 20.96 -1.64 0.19
C SER A 180 21.83 -1.31 -1.03
N PHE A 181 22.21 -2.31 -1.81
CA PHE A 181 22.98 -2.10 -3.04
C PHE A 181 22.17 -1.33 -4.09
N MET A 182 20.87 -1.66 -4.26
CA MET A 182 20.01 -0.96 -5.21
C MET A 182 19.69 0.47 -4.77
N SER A 183 19.60 0.76 -3.47
CA SER A 183 19.40 2.12 -2.96
C SER A 183 20.57 3.05 -3.24
N LEU A 184 21.79 2.52 -3.32
CA LEU A 184 22.99 3.26 -3.71
C LEU A 184 22.97 3.67 -5.20
N THR A 185 22.22 2.94 -6.05
CA THR A 185 22.16 3.19 -7.50
C THR A 185 20.95 4.03 -7.90
N VAL A 186 19.96 4.19 -7.02
CA VAL A 186 18.72 4.97 -7.26
C VAL A 186 18.59 5.98 -6.13
N ILE A 187 18.74 7.26 -6.46
CA ILE A 187 18.53 8.38 -5.52
C ILE A 187 17.01 8.50 -5.26
N LYS A 188 16.45 7.62 -4.43
CA LYS A 188 15.14 7.83 -3.84
C LYS A 188 15.35 8.45 -2.47
N LYS A 189 14.73 9.60 -2.24
CA LYS A 189 14.63 10.17 -0.89
C LYS A 189 13.65 9.28 -0.11
N HIS A 190 14.17 8.56 0.88
CA HIS A 190 13.38 7.81 1.86
C HIS A 190 13.35 8.60 3.17
N THR A 191 12.31 8.45 3.95
CA THR A 191 12.31 8.91 5.34
C THR A 191 13.30 8.07 6.15
N PHE A 192 13.90 8.66 7.20
CA PHE A 192 14.88 8.00 8.06
C PHE A 192 14.31 6.77 8.79
N ASP A 193 12.98 6.72 8.96
CA ASP A 193 12.23 5.70 9.68
C ASP A 193 11.62 4.61 8.75
N GLU A 194 11.90 4.65 7.46
CA GLU A 194 11.31 3.78 6.44
C GLU A 194 11.94 2.38 6.44
N GLU A 195 11.61 1.57 7.43
CA GLU A 195 12.02 0.17 7.49
C GLU A 195 11.01 -0.73 6.76
N SER A 196 11.49 -1.46 5.73
CA SER A 196 10.69 -2.50 5.08
C SER A 196 10.18 -3.52 6.09
N LEU A 197 9.00 -4.09 5.87
CA LEU A 197 8.48 -5.15 6.71
C LEU A 197 9.49 -6.31 6.82
N THR A 198 9.84 -6.66 8.05
CA THR A 198 10.74 -7.78 8.34
C THR A 198 9.95 -9.08 8.54
N TRP A 199 10.66 -10.20 8.60
CA TRP A 199 10.03 -11.47 8.97
C TRP A 199 9.44 -11.44 10.39
N ALA A 200 10.11 -10.78 11.32
CA ALA A 200 9.59 -10.61 12.69
C ALA A 200 8.29 -9.81 12.68
N THR A 201 8.24 -8.71 11.96
CA THR A 201 7.05 -7.87 11.78
C THR A 201 5.86 -8.66 11.21
N LEU A 202 6.14 -9.51 10.19
CA LEU A 202 5.11 -10.38 9.61
C LEU A 202 4.54 -11.38 10.63
N LEU A 203 5.38 -11.95 11.49
CA LEU A 203 4.95 -12.85 12.56
C LEU A 203 4.10 -12.13 13.61
N THR A 204 4.44 -10.90 13.98
CA THR A 204 3.61 -10.06 14.85
C THR A 204 2.25 -9.79 14.24
N LEU A 205 2.20 -9.39 12.95
CA LEU A 205 0.95 -9.22 12.22
C LEU A 205 0.10 -10.50 12.23
N LYS A 206 0.72 -11.67 12.07
CA LYS A 206 0.01 -12.94 12.07
C LYS A 206 -0.58 -13.32 13.43
N GLN A 207 -0.03 -12.80 14.54
CA GLN A 207 -0.64 -12.99 15.87
C GLN A 207 -1.94 -12.19 16.02
N ILE A 208 -2.00 -10.99 15.44
CA ILE A 208 -3.20 -10.13 15.45
C ILE A 208 -4.21 -10.61 14.41
N VAL A 209 -3.72 -11.05 13.26
CA VAL A 209 -4.50 -11.48 12.10
C VAL A 209 -4.12 -12.92 11.72
N PRO A 210 -4.68 -13.95 12.40
CA PRO A 210 -4.23 -15.35 12.23
C PRO A 210 -4.39 -15.91 10.80
N ASN A 211 -5.35 -15.41 10.04
CA ASN A 211 -5.60 -15.83 8.65
C ASN A 211 -4.79 -14.99 7.63
N LEU A 212 -3.83 -14.20 8.06
CA LEU A 212 -2.91 -13.49 7.18
C LEU A 212 -2.17 -14.47 6.28
N THR A 213 -2.26 -14.23 4.98
CA THR A 213 -1.47 -14.89 3.93
C THR A 213 -0.61 -13.87 3.22
N TRP A 214 0.48 -14.32 2.60
CA TRP A 214 1.34 -13.45 1.81
C TRP A 214 1.95 -14.17 0.63
N GLU A 215 2.22 -13.43 -0.43
CA GLU A 215 2.87 -13.88 -1.65
C GLU A 215 4.00 -12.92 -2.00
N GLY A 216 5.23 -13.44 -2.10
CA GLY A 216 6.40 -12.65 -2.46
C GLY A 216 6.44 -12.31 -3.94
N ASN A 217 7.02 -11.16 -4.26
CA ASN A 217 7.18 -10.66 -5.62
C ASN A 217 8.53 -9.98 -5.81
N GLN A 218 9.03 -9.95 -7.04
CA GLN A 218 10.23 -9.24 -7.45
C GLN A 218 11.54 -9.70 -6.76
N PHE A 219 11.93 -10.93 -6.97
CA PHE A 219 13.31 -11.34 -6.74
C PHE A 219 14.12 -11.30 -8.05
N LEU A 220 13.83 -12.17 -9.00
CA LEU A 220 14.50 -12.18 -10.33
C LEU A 220 14.15 -10.94 -11.14
N GLY A 221 12.93 -10.43 -11.05
CA GLY A 221 12.50 -9.19 -11.68
C GLY A 221 13.28 -7.94 -11.23
N SER A 222 14.08 -8.05 -10.17
CA SER A 222 15.02 -7.01 -9.77
C SER A 222 16.25 -6.94 -10.68
N ILE A 223 16.62 -8.05 -11.31
CA ILE A 223 17.84 -8.17 -12.13
C ILE A 223 17.80 -7.26 -13.37
N PRO A 224 16.77 -7.32 -14.24
CA PRO A 224 16.72 -6.46 -15.41
C PRO A 224 16.59 -4.98 -15.05
N ARG A 225 15.92 -4.66 -13.91
CA ARG A 225 15.84 -3.29 -13.40
C ARG A 225 17.21 -2.76 -12.97
N LEU A 226 18.01 -3.59 -12.30
CA LEU A 226 19.37 -3.26 -11.89
C LEU A 226 20.29 -3.06 -13.09
N LEU A 227 20.17 -3.95 -14.09
CA LEU A 227 20.98 -3.91 -15.32
C LEU A 227 20.45 -2.93 -16.37
N ARG A 228 19.32 -2.24 -16.09
CA ARG A 228 18.63 -1.31 -17.02
C ARG A 228 18.26 -1.97 -18.36
N LEU A 229 17.77 -3.21 -18.29
CA LEU A 229 17.32 -4.02 -19.43
C LEU A 229 15.79 -4.22 -19.39
N PRO A 230 14.97 -3.16 -19.63
CA PRO A 230 13.53 -3.20 -19.41
C PRO A 230 12.79 -4.23 -20.29
N TRP A 231 13.35 -4.59 -21.42
CA TRP A 231 12.79 -5.61 -22.33
C TRP A 231 12.76 -7.03 -21.74
N LEU A 232 13.57 -7.28 -20.68
CA LEU A 232 13.56 -8.55 -19.95
C LEU A 232 12.59 -8.59 -18.77
N ASN A 233 11.95 -7.46 -18.39
CA ASN A 233 11.11 -7.41 -17.21
C ASN A 233 10.00 -8.46 -17.26
N GLY A 234 9.27 -8.58 -18.35
CA GLY A 234 8.16 -9.52 -18.47
C GLY A 234 8.56 -10.99 -18.29
N PHE A 235 9.72 -11.38 -18.80
CA PHE A 235 10.24 -12.73 -18.64
C PHE A 235 10.59 -13.03 -17.17
N PHE A 236 11.33 -12.13 -16.51
CA PHE A 236 11.72 -12.33 -15.11
C PHE A 236 10.55 -12.18 -14.13
N ASP A 237 9.59 -11.30 -14.38
CA ASP A 237 8.39 -11.18 -13.57
C ASP A 237 7.52 -12.46 -13.69
N HIS A 238 7.44 -13.06 -14.88
CA HIS A 238 6.76 -14.36 -15.05
C HIS A 238 7.48 -15.50 -14.31
N ALA A 239 8.81 -15.54 -14.38
CA ALA A 239 9.61 -16.50 -13.63
C ALA A 239 9.41 -16.32 -12.12
N ASP A 240 9.43 -15.08 -11.59
CA ASP A 240 9.14 -14.78 -10.20
C ASP A 240 7.78 -15.33 -9.75
N HIS A 241 6.75 -15.11 -10.55
CA HIS A 241 5.40 -15.60 -10.24
C HIS A 241 5.36 -17.13 -10.12
N LEU A 242 6.02 -17.85 -11.02
CA LEU A 242 6.10 -19.31 -10.98
C LEU A 242 6.87 -19.81 -9.75
N PHE A 243 8.02 -19.19 -9.43
CA PHE A 243 8.86 -19.58 -8.30
C PHE A 243 8.22 -19.24 -6.96
N CYS A 244 7.65 -18.04 -6.80
CA CYS A 244 6.99 -17.64 -5.58
C CYS A 244 5.81 -18.55 -5.22
N ARG A 245 5.07 -19.00 -6.22
CA ARG A 245 3.94 -19.91 -6.04
C ARG A 245 4.34 -21.33 -5.63
N ASN A 246 5.47 -21.83 -6.16
CA ASN A 246 5.85 -23.24 -6.01
C ASN A 246 6.88 -23.47 -4.90
N PHE A 247 7.66 -22.46 -4.50
CA PHE A 247 8.75 -22.60 -3.54
C PHE A 247 8.64 -21.59 -2.41
N PHE A 248 8.15 -22.04 -1.25
CA PHE A 248 7.98 -21.18 -0.06
C PHE A 248 9.25 -20.44 0.35
N CYS A 249 10.42 -21.07 0.23
CA CYS A 249 11.72 -20.44 0.55
C CYS A 249 12.02 -19.22 -0.33
N TYR A 250 11.50 -19.21 -1.55
CA TYR A 250 11.70 -18.14 -2.51
C TYR A 250 11.05 -16.83 -2.08
N ASN A 251 9.89 -16.90 -1.43
CA ASN A 251 9.18 -15.74 -0.90
C ASN A 251 10.03 -14.91 0.07
N ARG A 252 11.02 -15.52 0.73
CA ARG A 252 11.95 -14.83 1.65
C ARG A 252 13.00 -13.98 0.95
N LEU A 253 13.19 -14.16 -0.35
CA LEU A 253 14.16 -13.43 -1.15
C LEU A 253 13.54 -12.25 -1.89
N CYS A 254 12.22 -12.19 -1.95
CA CYS A 254 11.48 -11.17 -2.65
C CYS A 254 11.64 -9.78 -2.00
N ARG A 255 11.46 -8.74 -2.82
CA ARG A 255 11.54 -7.33 -2.39
C ARG A 255 10.20 -6.75 -1.99
N TYR A 256 9.12 -7.31 -2.51
CA TYR A 256 7.75 -6.94 -2.22
C TYR A 256 6.96 -8.19 -1.84
N ALA A 257 5.91 -7.99 -1.05
CA ALA A 257 4.93 -9.01 -0.76
C ALA A 257 3.51 -8.43 -0.88
N ILE A 258 2.61 -9.24 -1.42
CA ILE A 258 1.17 -9.00 -1.33
C ILE A 258 0.70 -9.71 -0.07
N LEU A 259 0.15 -8.95 0.86
CA LEU A 259 -0.46 -9.46 2.09
C LEU A 259 -1.97 -9.44 1.94
N GLU A 260 -2.64 -10.50 2.34
CA GLU A 260 -4.11 -10.63 2.24
C GLU A 260 -4.65 -11.23 3.53
N PHE A 261 -5.75 -10.68 4.04
CA PHE A 261 -6.51 -11.26 5.13
C PHE A 261 -7.98 -10.86 5.10
N GLN A 262 -8.79 -11.58 5.86
CA GLN A 262 -10.22 -11.32 6.01
C GLN A 262 -10.58 -11.15 7.47
N LYS A 263 -11.59 -10.29 7.75
CA LYS A 263 -12.17 -10.25 9.09
C LYS A 263 -12.93 -11.56 9.34
N PRO A 264 -12.72 -12.24 10.46
CA PRO A 264 -13.57 -13.34 10.88
C PRO A 264 -15.05 -12.94 11.01
N SER A 265 -15.94 -13.93 11.03
CA SER A 265 -17.38 -13.72 11.29
C SER A 265 -17.66 -13.24 12.71
#